data_375b5b1ae680bce31f205304a18b42a4
#
_entry.id   375b5b1ae680bce31f205304a18b42a4
#
_cell.length_a   1.000
_cell.length_b   1.000
_cell.length_c   1.000
_cell.angle_alpha   90.00
_cell.angle_beta   90.00
_cell.angle_gamma   90.00
#
_symmetry.space_group_name_H-M   'P 1'
#
loop_
_entity.id
_entity.type
_entity.pdbx_description
1 polymer ?
#
loop_
_entity_poly.entity_id
_entity_poly.type
_entity_poly.pdbx_seq_one_letter_code
_entity_poly.pdbx_strand_id
1 'polypeptide(L)'
;MASHVKHQVTLTERIGNAIQLLHLGKPYSTAQRNYALRLITRWYKVVAGFKDVLTTAPALYQAGWPLKQILVVSFLRHKTGLTRREAYQAGRPTTGENLAQGCEALGVPLFSQVFSCEGYPDATLHEATVGSQDSPTVVFYLHGGGYRNQINGTAQVPVVVDCARAMGASKVYFLEYTLAPGAQFPGQLVQASRALNMLLEKHSAADLVLGGDSAGGNLALGLLAHIKKPHLKIPPITAFDGKGETEFRGAFLISPMVATTFTAKSFKDNAAKDYISIEGAEMFTHYWAPQAGVWADPLSGGASFWKAVPVKSIIITVGGFECLRDDILDFAKMICTPADKKTSLTLAQGKTEVHVQPAIDKALGFPPCETFVNLLDWCHGLRSG
;
A
#
# COMPACT_ATOMS: atom_id res chain seq x y z
N MET A 1 36.64 28.01 41.53
CA MET A 1 36.08 27.55 40.25
C MET A 1 36.08 26.03 40.27
N ALA A 2 34.95 25.41 40.59
CA ALA A 2 34.82 23.96 40.64
C ALA A 2 34.15 23.50 39.35
N SER A 3 34.89 22.79 38.49
CA SER A 3 34.42 22.22 37.25
C SER A 3 33.48 21.05 37.53
N HIS A 4 32.20 21.22 37.28
CA HIS A 4 31.24 20.10 37.23
C HIS A 4 31.52 19.24 36.02
N VAL A 5 32.30 18.17 36.19
CA VAL A 5 32.36 17.07 35.20
C VAL A 5 31.02 16.34 35.28
N LYS A 6 30.15 16.55 34.30
CA LYS A 6 28.95 15.71 34.12
C LYS A 6 29.44 14.31 33.68
N HIS A 7 29.45 13.36 34.59
CA HIS A 7 29.61 11.95 34.22
C HIS A 7 28.48 11.55 33.27
N GLN A 8 28.81 11.33 32.01
CA GLN A 8 27.89 10.68 31.08
C GLN A 8 27.81 9.20 31.47
N VAL A 9 26.68 8.84 32.13
CA VAL A 9 26.35 7.44 32.45
C VAL A 9 26.33 6.63 31.16
N THR A 10 27.19 5.64 31.05
CA THR A 10 27.28 4.77 29.87
C THR A 10 25.97 4.00 29.66
N LEU A 11 25.72 3.58 28.43
CA LEU A 11 24.53 2.84 28.05
C LEU A 11 24.40 1.51 28.82
N THR A 12 25.53 0.83 29.08
CA THR A 12 25.62 -0.41 29.87
C THR A 12 25.22 -0.19 31.33
N GLU A 13 25.61 0.93 31.94
CA GLU A 13 25.20 1.30 33.29
C GLU A 13 23.70 1.62 33.36
N ARG A 14 23.12 2.25 32.34
CA ARG A 14 21.66 2.51 32.26
C ARG A 14 20.84 1.24 32.17
N ILE A 15 21.35 0.21 31.47
CA ILE A 15 20.70 -1.10 31.35
C ILE A 15 20.87 -1.88 32.64
N GLY A 16 22.06 -1.91 33.24
CA GLY A 16 22.31 -2.55 34.52
C GLY A 16 21.40 -1.98 35.63
N ASN A 17 21.27 -0.67 35.67
CA ASN A 17 20.37 0.01 36.60
C ASN A 17 18.87 -0.31 36.33
N ALA A 18 18.46 -0.44 35.05
CA ALA A 18 17.08 -0.81 34.73
C ALA A 18 16.77 -2.27 35.09
N ILE A 19 17.72 -3.18 34.92
CA ILE A 19 17.60 -4.60 35.32
C ILE A 19 17.59 -4.75 36.86
N GLN A 20 18.45 -4.04 37.57
CA GLN A 20 18.45 -3.99 39.05
C GLN A 20 17.14 -3.42 39.58
N LEU A 21 16.59 -2.39 38.94
CA LEU A 21 15.31 -1.80 39.28
C LEU A 21 14.14 -2.80 39.19
N LEU A 22 14.20 -3.78 38.31
CA LEU A 22 13.16 -4.83 38.13
C LEU A 22 13.26 -5.97 39.17
N HIS A 23 14.42 -6.18 39.81
CA HIS A 23 14.67 -7.33 40.69
C HIS A 23 14.58 -7.02 42.19
N LEU A 24 14.52 -5.77 42.59
CA LEU A 24 14.70 -5.39 44.02
C LEU A 24 13.41 -5.24 44.85
N GLY A 25 12.25 -5.73 44.42
CA GLY A 25 11.05 -5.85 45.25
C GLY A 25 10.53 -4.56 45.93
N LYS A 26 11.12 -3.39 45.67
CA LYS A 26 10.69 -2.09 46.23
C LYS A 26 9.58 -1.45 45.40
N PRO A 27 8.62 -0.76 45.97
CA PRO A 27 7.56 -0.09 45.23
C PRO A 27 8.14 1.08 44.43
N TYR A 28 8.19 0.92 43.10
CA TYR A 28 8.61 2.00 42.20
C TYR A 28 7.44 2.92 41.86
N SER A 29 7.73 4.20 41.68
CA SER A 29 6.77 5.13 41.14
C SER A 29 6.38 4.72 39.72
N THR A 30 5.15 5.03 39.29
CA THR A 30 4.66 4.76 37.91
C THR A 30 5.60 5.35 36.83
N ALA A 31 6.24 6.49 37.12
CA ALA A 31 7.21 7.13 36.26
C ALA A 31 8.49 6.29 36.05
N GLN A 32 9.01 5.69 37.14
CA GLN A 32 10.21 4.84 37.09
C GLN A 32 9.93 3.52 36.32
N ARG A 33 8.76 2.90 36.54
CA ARG A 33 8.33 1.72 35.79
C ARG A 33 8.19 2.05 34.27
N ASN A 34 7.57 3.16 33.93
CA ASN A 34 7.41 3.61 32.56
C ASN A 34 8.76 3.92 31.91
N TYR A 35 9.72 4.48 32.64
CA TYR A 35 11.06 4.72 32.13
C TYR A 35 11.82 3.42 31.84
N ALA A 36 11.80 2.46 32.79
CA ALA A 36 12.42 1.14 32.61
C ALA A 36 11.79 0.37 31.42
N LEU A 37 10.46 0.37 31.31
CA LEU A 37 9.75 -0.24 30.18
C LEU A 37 10.13 0.42 28.84
N ARG A 38 10.26 1.74 28.78
CA ARG A 38 10.70 2.46 27.57
C ARG A 38 12.14 2.08 27.16
N LEU A 39 13.05 1.93 28.13
CA LEU A 39 14.42 1.49 27.87
C LEU A 39 14.47 0.06 27.35
N ILE A 40 13.77 -0.87 27.98
CA ILE A 40 13.70 -2.27 27.56
C ILE A 40 13.09 -2.37 26.16
N THR A 41 11.99 -1.65 25.91
CA THR A 41 11.34 -1.61 24.58
C THR A 41 12.27 -1.03 23.51
N ARG A 42 13.04 0.02 23.81
CA ARG A 42 14.05 0.57 22.89
C ARG A 42 15.12 -0.44 22.54
N TRP A 43 15.64 -1.17 23.54
CA TRP A 43 16.66 -2.20 23.33
C TRP A 43 16.13 -3.39 22.54
N TYR A 44 14.96 -3.87 22.89
CA TYR A 44 14.28 -4.91 22.12
C TYR A 44 14.16 -4.52 20.65
N LYS A 45 13.76 -3.28 20.35
CA LYS A 45 13.65 -2.77 18.97
C LYS A 45 15.00 -2.73 18.26
N VAL A 46 16.09 -2.33 18.96
CA VAL A 46 17.43 -2.34 18.38
C VAL A 46 17.90 -3.77 18.08
N VAL A 47 17.71 -4.70 19.01
CA VAL A 47 18.10 -6.11 18.85
C VAL A 47 17.25 -6.78 17.76
N ALA A 48 15.95 -6.55 17.75
CA ALA A 48 15.05 -7.08 16.73
C ALA A 48 15.37 -6.50 15.35
N GLY A 49 15.62 -5.19 15.24
CA GLY A 49 16.06 -4.57 13.98
C GLY A 49 17.38 -5.12 13.48
N PHE A 50 18.34 -5.42 14.37
CA PHE A 50 19.58 -6.07 14.00
C PHE A 50 19.38 -7.51 13.51
N LYS A 51 18.46 -8.26 14.14
CA LYS A 51 18.05 -9.59 13.67
C LYS A 51 17.47 -9.51 12.24
N ASP A 52 16.60 -8.53 11.97
CA ASP A 52 16.01 -8.34 10.63
C ASP A 52 17.07 -8.05 9.59
N VAL A 53 18.09 -7.22 9.91
CA VAL A 53 19.25 -7.01 9.04
C VAL A 53 19.99 -8.32 8.77
N LEU A 54 20.31 -9.09 9.82
CA LEU A 54 21.03 -10.37 9.67
C LEU A 54 20.21 -11.40 8.87
N THR A 55 18.88 -11.30 8.89
CA THR A 55 18.00 -12.21 8.15
C THR A 55 17.94 -11.85 6.66
N THR A 56 17.80 -10.54 6.34
CA THR A 56 17.54 -10.09 4.97
C THR A 56 18.83 -9.79 4.19
N ALA A 57 19.85 -9.25 4.85
CA ALA A 57 21.06 -8.77 4.19
C ALA A 57 21.79 -9.83 3.34
N PRO A 58 21.99 -11.08 3.78
CA PRO A 58 22.72 -12.07 2.97
C PRO A 58 22.05 -12.34 1.62
N ALA A 59 20.73 -12.52 1.60
CA ALA A 59 19.99 -12.84 0.38
C ALA A 59 19.95 -11.65 -0.59
N LEU A 60 19.73 -10.44 -0.08
CA LEU A 60 19.69 -9.23 -0.90
C LEU A 60 21.10 -8.84 -1.39
N TYR A 61 22.14 -9.02 -0.58
CA TYR A 61 23.53 -8.79 -0.98
C TYR A 61 23.95 -9.74 -2.11
N GLN A 62 23.62 -11.04 -2.00
CA GLN A 62 23.86 -12.02 -3.05
C GLN A 62 23.10 -11.70 -4.36
N ALA A 63 21.96 -11.03 -4.26
CA ALA A 63 21.19 -10.55 -5.40
C ALA A 63 21.74 -9.23 -6.00
N GLY A 64 22.84 -8.71 -5.46
CA GLY A 64 23.51 -7.49 -5.95
C GLY A 64 22.87 -6.18 -5.48
N TRP A 65 22.10 -6.21 -4.40
CA TRP A 65 21.44 -5.00 -3.90
C TRP A 65 22.43 -4.04 -3.22
N PRO A 66 22.27 -2.72 -3.42
CA PRO A 66 23.04 -1.71 -2.70
C PRO A 66 22.79 -1.77 -1.19
N LEU A 67 23.83 -1.57 -0.39
CA LEU A 67 23.74 -1.64 1.08
C LEU A 67 22.64 -0.71 1.64
N LYS A 68 22.47 0.48 1.08
CA LYS A 68 21.41 1.43 1.49
C LYS A 68 20.01 0.83 1.33
N GLN A 69 19.72 0.17 0.22
CA GLN A 69 18.44 -0.52 -0.01
C GLN A 69 18.27 -1.69 0.96
N ILE A 70 19.31 -2.50 1.17
CA ILE A 70 19.26 -3.62 2.12
C ILE A 70 18.88 -3.14 3.52
N LEU A 71 19.51 -2.06 4.00
CA LEU A 71 19.22 -1.50 5.32
C LEU A 71 17.78 -0.98 5.41
N VAL A 72 17.27 -0.34 4.36
CA VAL A 72 15.89 0.16 4.34
C VAL A 72 14.87 -0.98 4.32
N VAL A 73 15.06 -2.00 3.49
CA VAL A 73 14.16 -3.17 3.46
C VAL A 73 14.16 -3.89 4.82
N SER A 74 15.34 -4.07 5.43
CA SER A 74 15.45 -4.64 6.78
C SER A 74 14.71 -3.79 7.83
N PHE A 75 14.80 -2.46 7.74
CA PHE A 75 14.07 -1.56 8.63
C PHE A 75 12.56 -1.59 8.40
N LEU A 76 12.12 -1.63 7.14
CA LEU A 76 10.69 -1.78 6.80
C LEU A 76 10.15 -3.11 7.33
N ARG A 77 10.92 -4.19 7.18
CA ARG A 77 10.59 -5.50 7.74
C ARG A 77 10.39 -5.43 9.26
N HIS A 78 11.32 -4.80 9.97
CA HIS A 78 11.17 -4.58 11.40
C HIS A 78 9.87 -3.84 11.73
N LYS A 79 9.51 -2.81 10.96
CA LYS A 79 8.27 -2.06 11.17
C LYS A 79 7.01 -2.88 10.92
N THR A 80 7.00 -3.72 9.89
CA THR A 80 5.84 -4.58 9.55
C THR A 80 5.67 -5.74 10.52
N GLY A 81 6.77 -6.22 11.14
CA GLY A 81 6.76 -7.25 12.18
C GLY A 81 6.44 -6.74 13.60
N LEU A 82 6.14 -5.45 13.80
CA LEU A 82 5.77 -4.91 15.12
C LEU A 82 4.47 -5.53 15.64
N THR A 83 4.44 -5.73 16.96
CA THR A 83 3.25 -6.29 17.63
C THR A 83 2.01 -5.40 17.45
N ARG A 84 0.82 -6.00 17.61
CA ARG A 84 -0.49 -5.30 17.52
C ARG A 84 -0.53 -4.03 18.37
N ARG A 85 0.06 -4.05 19.57
CA ARG A 85 0.09 -2.92 20.51
C ARG A 85 0.99 -1.79 20.03
N GLU A 86 2.12 -2.10 19.39
CA GLU A 86 3.10 -1.12 18.91
C GLU A 86 2.72 -0.48 17.58
N ALA A 87 1.90 -1.18 16.81
CA ALA A 87 1.47 -0.72 15.51
C ALA A 87 0.39 0.38 15.57
N TYR A 88 -0.29 0.57 16.71
CA TYR A 88 -1.20 1.69 16.92
C TYR A 88 -0.40 2.90 17.46
N GLN A 89 -0.20 3.90 16.62
CA GLN A 89 0.48 5.16 17.00
C GLN A 89 -0.50 6.32 16.86
N ALA A 90 -0.96 6.84 17.99
CA ALA A 90 -1.58 8.15 18.04
C ALA A 90 -0.56 9.22 17.61
N GLY A 91 -0.97 10.21 16.80
CA GLY A 91 -0.13 11.34 16.40
C GLY A 91 0.72 11.13 15.15
N ARG A 92 0.45 10.11 14.33
CA ARG A 92 1.00 10.04 12.95
C ARG A 92 0.27 11.06 12.06
N PRO A 93 0.98 11.63 11.05
CA PRO A 93 0.33 12.41 10.02
C PRO A 93 -0.79 11.62 9.35
N THR A 94 -1.87 12.31 8.94
CA THR A 94 -2.96 11.69 8.18
C THR A 94 -2.52 11.39 6.74
N THR A 95 -3.35 10.66 5.99
CA THR A 95 -3.14 10.50 4.55
C THR A 95 -3.15 11.85 3.84
N GLY A 96 -4.07 12.75 4.20
CA GLY A 96 -4.15 14.10 3.64
C GLY A 96 -2.91 14.95 3.91
N GLU A 97 -2.38 14.93 5.14
CA GLU A 97 -1.13 15.65 5.48
C GLU A 97 0.07 15.12 4.70
N ASN A 98 0.20 13.79 4.57
CA ASN A 98 1.26 13.17 3.77
C ASN A 98 1.12 13.46 2.27
N LEU A 99 -0.11 13.48 1.74
CA LEU A 99 -0.39 13.89 0.37
C LEU A 99 0.00 15.34 0.12
N ALA A 100 -0.39 16.26 1.02
CA ALA A 100 -0.06 17.67 0.92
C ALA A 100 1.47 17.86 0.87
N GLN A 101 2.20 17.23 1.77
CA GLN A 101 3.67 17.27 1.78
C GLN A 101 4.28 16.70 0.48
N GLY A 102 3.78 15.55 0.00
CA GLY A 102 4.30 14.94 -1.22
C GLY A 102 4.00 15.76 -2.47
N CYS A 103 2.80 16.32 -2.58
CA CYS A 103 2.41 17.20 -3.68
C CYS A 103 3.17 18.51 -3.67
N GLU A 104 3.35 19.14 -2.50
CA GLU A 104 4.16 20.36 -2.34
C GLU A 104 5.60 20.13 -2.82
N ALA A 105 6.23 19.03 -2.42
CA ALA A 105 7.59 18.68 -2.84
C ALA A 105 7.73 18.50 -4.36
N LEU A 106 6.64 18.17 -5.07
CA LEU A 106 6.58 17.97 -6.52
C LEU A 106 6.06 19.19 -7.28
N GLY A 107 5.71 20.27 -6.58
CA GLY A 107 5.07 21.45 -7.17
C GLY A 107 3.69 21.15 -7.77
N VAL A 108 2.94 20.19 -7.20
CA VAL A 108 1.63 19.75 -7.68
C VAL A 108 0.54 20.38 -6.82
N PRO A 109 -0.37 21.21 -7.40
CA PRO A 109 -1.51 21.76 -6.67
C PRO A 109 -2.43 20.65 -6.18
N LEU A 110 -2.89 20.75 -4.91
CA LEU A 110 -3.77 19.81 -4.26
C LEU A 110 -5.03 20.51 -3.74
N PHE A 111 -6.20 19.99 -4.09
CA PHE A 111 -7.49 20.40 -3.55
C PHE A 111 -8.14 19.21 -2.85
N SER A 112 -8.87 19.44 -1.74
CA SER A 112 -9.44 18.39 -0.92
C SER A 112 -10.93 18.61 -0.71
N GLN A 113 -11.73 17.54 -0.87
CA GLN A 113 -13.17 17.55 -0.67
C GLN A 113 -13.58 16.40 0.26
N VAL A 114 -14.11 16.75 1.44
CA VAL A 114 -14.71 15.77 2.36
C VAL A 114 -16.09 15.37 1.84
N PHE A 115 -16.44 14.09 1.97
CA PHE A 115 -17.76 13.56 1.64
C PHE A 115 -18.21 12.53 2.66
N SER A 116 -19.52 12.47 2.89
CA SER A 116 -20.12 11.54 3.84
C SER A 116 -20.42 10.18 3.21
N CYS A 117 -20.35 9.15 4.04
CA CYS A 117 -20.68 7.77 3.70
C CYS A 117 -21.67 7.25 4.74
N GLU A 118 -22.88 6.93 4.32
CA GLU A 118 -23.94 6.45 5.24
C GLU A 118 -23.48 5.20 6.01
N GLY A 119 -23.56 5.27 7.32
CA GLY A 119 -23.15 4.17 8.23
C GLY A 119 -21.65 4.00 8.43
N TYR A 120 -20.81 4.88 7.83
CA TYR A 120 -19.36 4.86 7.95
C TYR A 120 -18.80 6.26 8.19
N PRO A 121 -17.55 6.40 8.69
CA PRO A 121 -16.90 7.69 8.81
C PRO A 121 -16.81 8.42 7.45
N ASP A 122 -16.76 9.74 7.49
CA ASP A 122 -16.48 10.56 6.32
C ASP A 122 -15.13 10.19 5.70
N ALA A 123 -14.99 10.41 4.40
CA ALA A 123 -13.76 10.22 3.67
C ALA A 123 -13.40 11.51 2.91
N THR A 124 -12.16 11.62 2.42
CA THR A 124 -11.72 12.78 1.68
C THR A 124 -11.22 12.37 0.30
N LEU A 125 -11.69 13.05 -0.73
CA LEU A 125 -11.18 12.95 -2.08
C LEU A 125 -10.22 14.12 -2.33
N HIS A 126 -8.96 13.81 -2.62
CA HIS A 126 -7.92 14.81 -2.90
C HIS A 126 -7.66 14.84 -4.40
N GLU A 127 -7.82 16.01 -5.01
CA GLU A 127 -7.57 16.27 -6.42
C GLU A 127 -6.19 16.92 -6.59
N ALA A 128 -5.26 16.22 -7.24
CA ALA A 128 -3.93 16.71 -7.57
C ALA A 128 -3.86 17.02 -9.07
N THR A 129 -3.51 18.26 -9.43
CA THR A 129 -3.37 18.69 -10.84
C THR A 129 -1.97 18.37 -11.34
N VAL A 130 -1.82 17.42 -12.28
CA VAL A 130 -0.52 16.87 -12.70
C VAL A 130 -0.15 17.16 -14.15
N GLY A 131 -1.10 17.54 -14.98
CA GLY A 131 -0.92 17.79 -16.42
C GLY A 131 -1.84 18.85 -17.00
N SER A 132 -1.97 18.88 -18.34
CA SER A 132 -2.84 19.83 -19.04
C SER A 132 -4.31 19.61 -18.69
N GLN A 133 -5.02 20.69 -18.43
CA GLN A 133 -6.46 20.69 -18.18
C GLN A 133 -7.30 20.22 -19.41
N ASP A 134 -6.72 20.28 -20.61
CA ASP A 134 -7.38 19.84 -21.84
C ASP A 134 -7.42 18.31 -21.97
N SER A 135 -6.61 17.59 -21.21
CA SER A 135 -6.64 16.13 -21.22
C SER A 135 -7.86 15.60 -20.47
N PRO A 136 -8.69 14.76 -21.09
CA PRO A 136 -9.81 14.13 -20.40
C PRO A 136 -9.36 13.03 -19.42
N THR A 137 -8.14 12.48 -19.61
CA THR A 137 -7.65 11.37 -18.79
C THR A 137 -7.43 11.78 -17.36
N VAL A 138 -7.99 11.01 -16.43
CA VAL A 138 -7.83 11.19 -14.99
C VAL A 138 -7.50 9.86 -14.31
N VAL A 139 -6.79 9.92 -13.21
CA VAL A 139 -6.42 8.74 -12.40
C VAL A 139 -7.20 8.76 -11.09
N PHE A 140 -7.83 7.65 -10.73
CA PHE A 140 -8.35 7.42 -9.39
C PHE A 140 -7.44 6.44 -8.66
N TYR A 141 -6.73 6.93 -7.65
CA TYR A 141 -5.70 6.16 -6.95
C TYR A 141 -6.10 5.81 -5.52
N LEU A 142 -5.93 4.53 -5.20
CA LEU A 142 -6.21 3.91 -3.92
C LEU A 142 -4.88 3.45 -3.31
N HIS A 143 -4.48 4.05 -2.19
CA HIS A 143 -3.15 3.79 -1.64
C HIS A 143 -3.07 2.48 -0.87
N GLY A 144 -1.87 1.87 -0.87
CA GLY A 144 -1.52 0.73 -0.04
C GLY A 144 -1.26 1.07 1.41
N GLY A 145 -0.73 0.09 2.15
CA GLY A 145 -0.44 0.22 3.57
C GLY A 145 -1.27 -0.71 4.46
N GLY A 146 -1.76 -1.85 3.89
CA GLY A 146 -2.51 -2.87 4.63
C GLY A 146 -3.81 -2.38 5.24
N TYR A 147 -4.47 -1.40 4.63
CA TYR A 147 -5.65 -0.70 5.15
C TYR A 147 -5.45 0.00 6.48
N ARG A 148 -4.21 0.12 6.94
CA ARG A 148 -3.87 0.57 8.28
C ARG A 148 -2.88 1.72 8.32
N ASN A 149 -1.99 1.78 7.36
CA ASN A 149 -1.01 2.86 7.25
C ASN A 149 -1.48 3.89 6.24
N GLN A 150 -1.13 5.15 6.52
CA GLN A 150 -1.35 6.27 5.63
C GLN A 150 -0.50 6.12 4.36
N ILE A 151 -0.87 6.84 3.30
CA ILE A 151 -0.02 6.99 2.12
C ILE A 151 1.35 7.56 2.52
N ASN A 152 2.39 7.16 1.82
CA ASN A 152 3.72 7.75 2.00
C ASN A 152 3.94 8.85 0.95
N GLY A 153 4.01 10.11 1.41
CA GLY A 153 4.15 11.29 0.55
C GLY A 153 5.44 11.32 -0.28
N THR A 154 6.53 10.73 0.24
CA THR A 154 7.84 10.71 -0.45
C THR A 154 8.10 9.44 -1.26
N ALA A 155 7.23 8.45 -1.16
CA ALA A 155 7.37 7.15 -1.83
C ALA A 155 6.26 6.93 -2.87
N GLN A 156 5.02 6.75 -2.42
CA GLN A 156 3.88 6.43 -3.29
C GLN A 156 3.46 7.62 -4.17
N VAL A 157 3.39 8.84 -3.60
CA VAL A 157 2.92 10.02 -4.35
C VAL A 157 3.77 10.30 -5.60
N PRO A 158 5.13 10.33 -5.55
CA PRO A 158 5.93 10.50 -6.76
C PRO A 158 5.72 9.41 -7.81
N VAL A 159 5.57 8.15 -7.41
CA VAL A 159 5.29 7.04 -8.34
C VAL A 159 4.00 7.29 -9.10
N VAL A 160 2.93 7.67 -8.40
CA VAL A 160 1.61 7.90 -8.99
C VAL A 160 1.61 9.12 -9.91
N VAL A 161 2.27 10.21 -9.48
CA VAL A 161 2.40 11.43 -10.29
C VAL A 161 3.18 11.15 -11.57
N ASP A 162 4.25 10.36 -11.52
CA ASP A 162 5.01 9.97 -12.71
C ASP A 162 4.16 9.11 -13.66
N CYS A 163 3.41 8.13 -13.14
CA CYS A 163 2.48 7.33 -13.95
C CYS A 163 1.42 8.21 -14.62
N ALA A 164 0.81 9.14 -13.87
CA ALA A 164 -0.20 10.04 -14.39
C ALA A 164 0.35 10.96 -15.49
N ARG A 165 1.54 11.52 -15.28
CA ARG A 165 2.24 12.34 -16.30
C ARG A 165 2.60 11.53 -17.53
N ALA A 166 3.07 10.29 -17.38
CA ALA A 166 3.40 9.41 -18.48
C ALA A 166 2.17 9.10 -19.37
N MET A 167 1.00 8.87 -18.78
CA MET A 167 -0.24 8.66 -19.53
C MET A 167 -0.92 9.96 -20.01
N GLY A 168 -0.33 11.12 -19.71
CA GLY A 168 -0.87 12.43 -20.08
C GLY A 168 -2.14 12.81 -19.31
N ALA A 169 -2.34 12.29 -18.11
CA ALA A 169 -3.50 12.62 -17.29
C ALA A 169 -3.45 14.08 -16.82
N SER A 170 -4.62 14.73 -16.74
CA SER A 170 -4.77 16.05 -16.19
C SER A 170 -4.71 16.05 -14.67
N LYS A 171 -5.30 15.04 -14.04
CA LYS A 171 -5.50 14.97 -12.60
C LYS A 171 -5.27 13.56 -12.03
N VAL A 172 -4.88 13.54 -10.75
CA VAL A 172 -4.95 12.34 -9.91
C VAL A 172 -5.91 12.61 -8.77
N TYR A 173 -6.87 11.74 -8.58
CA TYR A 173 -7.76 11.72 -7.43
C TYR A 173 -7.29 10.67 -6.44
N PHE A 174 -6.78 11.10 -5.29
CA PHE A 174 -6.39 10.21 -4.20
C PHE A 174 -7.52 10.07 -3.20
N LEU A 175 -7.87 8.85 -2.82
CA LEU A 175 -8.84 8.61 -1.76
C LEU A 175 -8.12 8.50 -0.40
N GLU A 176 -8.45 9.39 0.53
CA GLU A 176 -8.18 9.22 1.94
C GLU A 176 -9.35 8.46 2.57
N TYR A 177 -9.25 7.14 2.55
CA TYR A 177 -10.23 6.26 3.20
C TYR A 177 -9.89 6.08 4.69
N THR A 178 -10.89 5.74 5.49
CA THR A 178 -10.71 5.51 6.93
C THR A 178 -9.87 4.25 7.18
N LEU A 179 -8.74 4.44 7.86
CA LEU A 179 -7.83 3.35 8.19
C LEU A 179 -8.39 2.44 9.29
N ALA A 180 -8.08 1.15 9.21
CA ALA A 180 -8.42 0.19 10.24
C ALA A 180 -7.61 0.47 11.54
N PRO A 181 -8.21 0.31 12.72
CA PRO A 181 -9.55 -0.21 12.98
C PRO A 181 -10.67 0.85 13.01
N GLY A 182 -10.42 2.10 12.60
CA GLY A 182 -11.43 3.17 12.56
C GLY A 182 -12.61 2.84 11.64
N ALA A 183 -12.34 2.14 10.53
CA ALA A 183 -13.31 1.38 9.76
C ALA A 183 -12.75 -0.01 9.46
N GLN A 184 -13.64 -1.00 9.38
CA GLN A 184 -13.32 -2.36 8.96
C GLN A 184 -14.01 -2.66 7.63
N PHE A 185 -13.71 -3.80 6.99
CA PHE A 185 -14.43 -4.23 5.79
C PHE A 185 -15.96 -4.27 6.05
N PRO A 186 -16.78 -3.76 5.14
CA PRO A 186 -16.46 -3.22 3.82
C PRO A 186 -16.29 -1.68 3.78
N GLY A 187 -16.08 -0.99 4.92
CA GLY A 187 -16.10 0.46 5.03
C GLY A 187 -15.22 1.17 3.99
N GLN A 188 -13.98 0.71 3.76
CA GLN A 188 -13.09 1.29 2.75
C GLN A 188 -13.65 1.14 1.33
N LEU A 189 -14.31 0.02 1.05
CA LEU A 189 -14.93 -0.22 -0.25
C LEU A 189 -16.22 0.61 -0.44
N VAL A 190 -16.97 0.87 0.63
CA VAL A 190 -18.10 1.81 0.63
C VAL A 190 -17.62 3.22 0.29
N GLN A 191 -16.53 3.69 0.94
CA GLN A 191 -15.93 5.00 0.69
C GLN A 191 -15.38 5.09 -0.74
N ALA A 192 -14.71 4.05 -1.23
CA ALA A 192 -14.19 3.99 -2.59
C ALA A 192 -15.30 3.98 -3.65
N SER A 193 -16.39 3.23 -3.42
CA SER A 193 -17.57 3.23 -4.32
C SER A 193 -18.24 4.60 -4.38
N ARG A 194 -18.40 5.27 -3.22
CA ARG A 194 -18.95 6.62 -3.18
C ARG A 194 -18.07 7.63 -3.92
N ALA A 195 -16.76 7.61 -3.67
CA ALA A 195 -15.79 8.46 -4.38
C ALA A 195 -15.83 8.21 -5.89
N LEU A 196 -15.86 6.95 -6.32
CA LEU A 196 -15.94 6.60 -7.73
C LEU A 196 -17.23 7.13 -8.39
N ASN A 197 -18.37 7.03 -7.73
CA ASN A 197 -19.62 7.64 -8.25
C ASN A 197 -19.47 9.16 -8.44
N MET A 198 -18.88 9.87 -7.46
CA MET A 198 -18.62 11.32 -7.57
C MET A 198 -17.71 11.66 -8.76
N LEU A 199 -16.74 10.80 -9.08
CA LEU A 199 -15.86 10.97 -10.24
C LEU A 199 -16.62 10.69 -11.54
N LEU A 200 -17.44 9.67 -11.59
CA LEU A 200 -18.23 9.30 -12.76
C LEU A 200 -19.37 10.28 -13.08
N GLU A 201 -19.77 11.15 -12.14
CA GLU A 201 -20.62 12.31 -12.39
C GLU A 201 -19.92 13.40 -13.22
N LYS A 202 -18.56 13.45 -13.18
CA LYS A 202 -17.73 14.50 -13.78
C LYS A 202 -16.90 14.00 -14.98
N HIS A 203 -16.58 12.73 -15.01
CA HIS A 203 -15.69 12.10 -15.98
C HIS A 203 -16.32 10.85 -16.59
N SER A 204 -16.07 10.61 -17.87
CA SER A 204 -16.40 9.34 -18.48
C SER A 204 -15.56 8.21 -17.90
N ALA A 205 -16.13 7.02 -17.73
CA ALA A 205 -15.35 5.84 -17.37
C ALA A 205 -14.21 5.57 -18.39
N ALA A 206 -14.46 5.86 -19.67
CA ALA A 206 -13.47 5.71 -20.74
C ALA A 206 -12.24 6.64 -20.60
N ASP A 207 -12.33 7.68 -19.77
CA ASP A 207 -11.24 8.60 -19.47
C ASP A 207 -10.56 8.31 -18.12
N LEU A 208 -11.16 7.41 -17.33
CA LEU A 208 -10.71 7.12 -15.97
C LEU A 208 -9.81 5.89 -15.95
N VAL A 209 -8.64 6.06 -15.29
CA VAL A 209 -7.69 4.97 -15.00
C VAL A 209 -7.73 4.69 -13.51
N LEU A 210 -7.99 3.43 -13.12
CA LEU A 210 -7.91 2.99 -11.74
C LEU A 210 -6.44 2.69 -11.39
N GLY A 211 -5.98 3.15 -10.21
CA GLY A 211 -4.64 2.84 -9.73
C GLY A 211 -4.66 2.36 -8.29
N GLY A 212 -3.76 1.46 -7.94
CA GLY A 212 -3.57 1.09 -6.55
C GLY A 212 -2.36 0.19 -6.31
N ASP A 213 -1.78 0.31 -5.12
CA ASP A 213 -0.68 -0.53 -4.69
C ASP A 213 -1.07 -1.39 -3.49
N SER A 214 -0.60 -2.62 -3.39
CA SER A 214 -0.80 -3.50 -2.23
C SER A 214 -2.29 -3.61 -1.84
N ALA A 215 -2.67 -3.18 -0.62
CA ALA A 215 -4.06 -3.10 -0.16
C ALA A 215 -4.92 -2.15 -1.01
N GLY A 216 -4.34 -1.08 -1.58
CA GLY A 216 -5.03 -0.20 -2.52
C GLY A 216 -5.32 -0.89 -3.86
N GLY A 217 -4.41 -1.75 -4.33
CA GLY A 217 -4.65 -2.64 -5.46
C GLY A 217 -5.79 -3.63 -5.17
N ASN A 218 -5.85 -4.16 -3.94
CA ASN A 218 -6.99 -4.95 -3.47
C ASN A 218 -8.30 -4.16 -3.53
N LEU A 219 -8.29 -2.91 -3.05
CA LEU A 219 -9.47 -2.05 -3.05
C LEU A 219 -9.94 -1.72 -4.47
N ALA A 220 -9.01 -1.51 -5.43
CA ALA A 220 -9.35 -1.33 -6.85
C ALA A 220 -10.01 -2.59 -7.43
N LEU A 221 -9.47 -3.78 -7.11
CA LEU A 221 -10.09 -5.05 -7.50
C LEU A 221 -11.44 -5.26 -6.82
N GLY A 222 -11.58 -4.84 -5.56
CA GLY A 222 -12.86 -4.84 -4.84
C GLY A 222 -13.94 -3.99 -5.53
N LEU A 223 -13.59 -2.81 -6.08
CA LEU A 223 -14.48 -1.99 -6.90
C LEU A 223 -14.88 -2.72 -8.19
N LEU A 224 -13.94 -3.31 -8.92
CA LEU A 224 -14.23 -4.08 -10.13
C LEU A 224 -15.11 -5.30 -9.82
N ALA A 225 -14.86 -5.97 -8.70
CA ALA A 225 -15.70 -7.07 -8.24
C ALA A 225 -17.12 -6.59 -7.89
N HIS A 226 -17.25 -5.40 -7.25
CA HIS A 226 -18.54 -4.82 -6.91
C HIS A 226 -19.35 -4.40 -8.14
N ILE A 227 -18.70 -3.89 -9.19
CA ILE A 227 -19.36 -3.62 -10.48
C ILE A 227 -19.92 -4.91 -11.09
N LYS A 228 -19.15 -6.00 -11.07
CA LYS A 228 -19.60 -7.30 -11.65
C LYS A 228 -20.63 -8.02 -10.79
N LYS A 229 -20.49 -7.93 -9.48
CA LYS A 229 -21.36 -8.57 -8.50
C LYS A 229 -21.58 -7.59 -7.34
N PRO A 230 -22.69 -6.84 -7.36
CA PRO A 230 -22.97 -5.87 -6.31
C PRO A 230 -22.98 -6.51 -4.92
N HIS A 231 -22.27 -5.90 -3.98
CA HIS A 231 -22.28 -6.28 -2.57
C HIS A 231 -23.40 -5.54 -1.85
N LEU A 232 -24.23 -6.24 -1.06
CA LEU A 232 -25.46 -5.70 -0.47
C LEU A 232 -25.26 -4.47 0.44
N LYS A 233 -24.10 -4.34 1.06
CA LYS A 233 -23.77 -3.24 1.98
C LYS A 233 -23.04 -2.07 1.32
N ILE A 234 -22.85 -2.10 0.01
CA ILE A 234 -22.06 -1.10 -0.71
C ILE A 234 -22.96 -0.39 -1.71
N PRO A 235 -22.94 0.96 -1.77
CA PRO A 235 -23.70 1.71 -2.75
C PRO A 235 -23.36 1.26 -4.18
N PRO A 236 -24.33 1.06 -5.06
CA PRO A 236 -24.08 0.65 -6.44
C PRO A 236 -23.26 1.70 -7.19
N ILE A 237 -22.45 1.27 -8.13
CA ILE A 237 -21.75 2.17 -9.06
C ILE A 237 -22.65 2.37 -10.27
N THR A 238 -23.40 3.48 -10.28
CA THR A 238 -24.54 3.69 -11.16
C THR A 238 -24.20 3.81 -12.64
N ALA A 239 -22.98 4.22 -12.99
CA ALA A 239 -22.52 4.30 -14.38
C ALA A 239 -22.37 2.92 -15.05
N PHE A 240 -22.36 1.84 -14.26
CA PHE A 240 -22.24 0.45 -14.72
C PHE A 240 -23.55 -0.31 -14.50
N ASP A 241 -24.64 0.21 -15.05
CA ASP A 241 -26.00 -0.36 -14.89
C ASP A 241 -26.29 -1.62 -15.75
N GLY A 242 -25.27 -2.12 -16.43
CA GLY A 242 -25.35 -3.30 -17.30
C GLY A 242 -26.03 -3.05 -18.67
N LYS A 243 -26.42 -1.81 -18.98
CA LYS A 243 -27.09 -1.45 -20.25
C LYS A 243 -26.17 -0.92 -21.33
N GLY A 244 -24.89 -0.67 -20.99
CA GLY A 244 -23.89 -0.12 -21.90
C GLY A 244 -22.56 -0.86 -21.86
N GLU A 245 -21.71 -0.63 -22.88
CA GLU A 245 -20.32 -1.09 -22.90
C GLU A 245 -19.40 -0.12 -22.12
N THR A 246 -19.80 0.24 -20.89
CA THR A 246 -19.01 1.14 -20.05
C THR A 246 -17.79 0.41 -19.53
N GLU A 247 -16.61 0.91 -19.89
CA GLU A 247 -15.32 0.35 -19.51
C GLU A 247 -14.37 1.46 -19.05
N PHE A 248 -13.57 1.20 -18.02
CA PHE A 248 -12.46 2.07 -17.65
C PHE A 248 -11.38 2.06 -18.73
N ARG A 249 -10.70 3.21 -18.92
CA ARG A 249 -9.56 3.33 -19.84
C ARG A 249 -8.46 2.33 -19.51
N GLY A 250 -8.14 2.17 -18.24
CA GLY A 250 -7.14 1.21 -17.78
C GLY A 250 -7.16 0.99 -16.28
N ALA A 251 -6.35 0.05 -15.84
CA ALA A 251 -6.03 -0.13 -14.43
C ALA A 251 -4.55 -0.50 -14.25
N PHE A 252 -3.86 0.13 -13.29
CA PHE A 252 -2.52 -0.27 -12.88
C PHE A 252 -2.51 -0.71 -11.42
N LEU A 253 -2.01 -1.91 -11.19
CA LEU A 253 -2.03 -2.60 -9.92
C LEU A 253 -0.59 -2.94 -9.52
N ILE A 254 -0.04 -2.19 -8.57
CA ILE A 254 1.35 -2.36 -8.12
C ILE A 254 1.36 -3.33 -6.95
N SER A 255 1.91 -4.54 -7.16
CA SER A 255 1.99 -5.57 -6.11
C SER A 255 0.66 -5.78 -5.36
N PRO A 256 -0.50 -5.96 -6.04
CA PRO A 256 -1.81 -5.96 -5.41
C PRO A 256 -1.95 -7.12 -4.42
N MET A 257 -2.55 -6.89 -3.25
CA MET A 257 -2.98 -7.96 -2.35
C MET A 257 -4.23 -8.63 -2.94
N VAL A 258 -4.11 -9.86 -3.42
CA VAL A 258 -5.21 -10.57 -4.10
C VAL A 258 -5.80 -11.72 -3.29
N ALA A 259 -5.20 -12.04 -2.14
CA ALA A 259 -5.66 -13.06 -1.20
C ALA A 259 -5.64 -12.50 0.23
N THR A 260 -6.52 -13.04 1.08
CA THR A 260 -6.59 -12.73 2.52
C THR A 260 -6.00 -13.85 3.38
N THR A 261 -5.57 -14.94 2.75
CA THR A 261 -4.81 -16.04 3.35
C THR A 261 -3.37 -16.00 2.84
N PHE A 262 -2.39 -16.31 3.71
CA PHE A 262 -0.96 -16.13 3.41
C PHE A 262 -0.25 -17.50 3.37
N THR A 263 -0.76 -18.41 2.55
CA THR A 263 -0.31 -19.81 2.46
C THR A 263 0.49 -20.12 1.19
N ALA A 264 0.58 -19.17 0.26
CA ALA A 264 1.35 -19.33 -0.97
C ALA A 264 2.83 -19.65 -0.68
N LYS A 265 3.46 -20.43 -1.57
CA LYS A 265 4.85 -20.87 -1.41
C LYS A 265 5.83 -19.71 -1.31
N SER A 266 5.55 -18.60 -2.01
CA SER A 266 6.36 -17.38 -1.99
C SER A 266 6.50 -16.78 -0.58
N PHE A 267 5.54 -16.94 0.32
CA PHE A 267 5.68 -16.50 1.72
C PHE A 267 6.82 -17.23 2.45
N LYS A 268 7.08 -18.48 2.11
CA LYS A 268 8.22 -19.27 2.62
C LYS A 268 9.51 -18.92 1.87
N ASP A 269 9.47 -18.93 0.54
CA ASP A 269 10.67 -18.76 -0.31
C ASP A 269 11.28 -17.37 -0.20
N ASN A 270 10.45 -16.36 0.02
CA ASN A 270 10.83 -14.96 0.10
C ASN A 270 10.81 -14.39 1.54
N ALA A 271 10.55 -15.24 2.52
CA ALA A 271 10.51 -14.85 3.92
C ALA A 271 11.76 -14.09 4.42
N ALA A 272 12.94 -14.35 3.85
CA ALA A 272 14.20 -13.67 4.18
C ALA A 272 14.57 -12.54 3.20
N LYS A 273 13.71 -12.20 2.22
CA LYS A 273 14.03 -11.23 1.16
C LYS A 273 13.09 -10.04 1.19
N ASP A 274 11.81 -10.27 1.44
CA ASP A 274 10.79 -9.23 1.47
C ASP A 274 10.68 -8.57 2.85
N TYR A 275 10.19 -7.34 2.88
CA TYR A 275 9.83 -6.67 4.13
C TYR A 275 8.42 -7.02 4.62
N ILE A 276 7.57 -7.58 3.76
CA ILE A 276 6.31 -8.17 4.20
C ILE A 276 6.57 -9.54 4.82
N SER A 277 6.04 -9.76 6.03
CA SER A 277 6.07 -11.07 6.70
C SER A 277 4.65 -11.60 6.88
N ILE A 278 4.53 -12.92 7.12
CA ILE A 278 3.23 -13.53 7.42
C ILE A 278 2.59 -12.84 8.62
N GLU A 279 3.34 -12.64 9.70
CA GLU A 279 2.84 -12.02 10.93
C GLU A 279 2.36 -10.60 10.69
N GLY A 280 3.08 -9.83 9.85
CA GLY A 280 2.68 -8.49 9.44
C GLY A 280 1.40 -8.50 8.62
N ALA A 281 1.30 -9.40 7.65
CA ALA A 281 0.12 -9.55 6.81
C ALA A 281 -1.11 -10.01 7.62
N GLU A 282 -0.96 -10.98 8.51
CA GLU A 282 -2.01 -11.43 9.44
C GLU A 282 -2.45 -10.32 10.39
N MET A 283 -1.51 -9.49 10.85
CA MET A 283 -1.85 -8.34 11.68
C MET A 283 -2.72 -7.34 10.91
N PHE A 284 -2.40 -7.02 9.66
CA PHE A 284 -3.19 -6.10 8.84
C PHE A 284 -4.60 -6.64 8.59
N THR A 285 -4.74 -7.91 8.21
CA THR A 285 -6.04 -8.55 8.00
C THR A 285 -6.85 -8.66 9.29
N HIS A 286 -6.19 -8.91 10.44
CA HIS A 286 -6.88 -8.91 11.72
C HIS A 286 -7.56 -7.57 12.04
N TYR A 287 -6.89 -6.43 11.75
CA TYR A 287 -7.49 -5.11 12.00
C TYR A 287 -8.51 -4.70 10.95
N TRP A 288 -8.26 -5.02 9.70
CA TRP A 288 -9.19 -4.75 8.60
C TRP A 288 -10.42 -5.65 8.66
N ALA A 289 -10.28 -6.85 9.21
CA ALA A 289 -11.36 -7.85 9.39
C ALA A 289 -12.12 -8.14 8.09
N PRO A 290 -11.43 -8.64 7.03
CA PRO A 290 -12.08 -8.96 5.77
C PRO A 290 -13.13 -10.05 5.96
N GLN A 291 -14.21 -9.96 5.17
CA GLN A 291 -15.19 -11.03 5.07
C GLN A 291 -14.90 -11.88 3.84
N ALA A 292 -15.26 -13.17 3.91
CA ALA A 292 -15.10 -14.07 2.78
C ALA A 292 -15.83 -13.57 1.53
N GLY A 293 -15.17 -13.63 0.40
CA GLY A 293 -15.74 -13.26 -0.89
C GLY A 293 -14.81 -12.42 -1.76
N VAL A 294 -15.12 -12.38 -3.03
CA VAL A 294 -14.30 -11.78 -4.09
C VAL A 294 -13.99 -10.29 -3.90
N TRP A 295 -14.79 -9.59 -3.11
CA TRP A 295 -14.60 -8.16 -2.83
C TRP A 295 -13.41 -7.86 -1.90
N ALA A 296 -13.05 -8.82 -1.03
CA ALA A 296 -11.90 -8.73 -0.13
C ALA A 296 -10.78 -9.68 -0.55
N ASP A 297 -11.14 -10.81 -1.15
CA ASP A 297 -10.25 -11.87 -1.62
C ASP A 297 -10.47 -12.11 -3.13
N PRO A 298 -9.87 -11.28 -3.99
CA PRO A 298 -10.02 -11.40 -5.44
C PRO A 298 -9.69 -12.79 -5.99
N LEU A 299 -8.70 -13.48 -5.42
CA LEU A 299 -8.29 -14.81 -5.86
C LEU A 299 -9.42 -15.84 -5.71
N SER A 300 -10.30 -15.67 -4.69
CA SER A 300 -11.43 -16.55 -4.44
C SER A 300 -12.49 -16.56 -5.55
N GLY A 301 -12.50 -15.55 -6.43
CA GLY A 301 -13.45 -15.45 -7.54
C GLY A 301 -13.22 -16.48 -8.65
N GLY A 302 -11.99 -16.90 -8.84
CA GLY A 302 -11.60 -17.78 -9.94
C GLY A 302 -11.70 -17.14 -11.32
N ALA A 303 -11.20 -17.81 -12.35
CA ALA A 303 -11.12 -17.29 -13.72
C ALA A 303 -12.49 -16.95 -14.33
N SER A 304 -13.52 -17.72 -14.05
CA SER A 304 -14.89 -17.47 -14.57
C SER A 304 -15.47 -16.14 -14.07
N PHE A 305 -15.17 -15.76 -12.83
CA PHE A 305 -15.61 -14.48 -12.28
C PHE A 305 -14.87 -13.31 -12.94
N TRP A 306 -13.55 -13.42 -13.07
CA TRP A 306 -12.69 -12.33 -13.58
C TRP A 306 -12.71 -12.18 -15.10
N LYS A 307 -13.42 -13.07 -15.79
CA LYS A 307 -13.69 -12.93 -17.22
C LYS A 307 -14.45 -11.62 -17.53
N ALA A 308 -14.04 -10.91 -18.60
CA ALA A 308 -14.68 -9.66 -19.06
C ALA A 308 -14.86 -8.61 -17.94
N VAL A 309 -13.78 -8.25 -17.26
CA VAL A 309 -13.78 -7.09 -16.37
C VAL A 309 -13.98 -5.81 -17.18
N PRO A 310 -14.67 -4.79 -16.65
CA PRO A 310 -14.98 -3.56 -17.41
C PRO A 310 -13.76 -2.61 -17.45
N VAL A 311 -12.63 -3.09 -17.99
CA VAL A 311 -11.37 -2.35 -18.11
C VAL A 311 -10.71 -2.72 -19.45
N LYS A 312 -10.32 -1.73 -20.24
CA LYS A 312 -9.69 -1.98 -21.56
C LYS A 312 -8.30 -2.56 -21.44
N SER A 313 -7.47 -2.01 -20.55
CA SER A 313 -6.09 -2.44 -20.39
C SER A 313 -5.70 -2.48 -18.91
N ILE A 314 -5.07 -3.57 -18.49
CA ILE A 314 -4.61 -3.75 -17.10
C ILE A 314 -3.10 -4.01 -17.12
N ILE A 315 -2.37 -3.37 -16.23
CA ILE A 315 -1.02 -3.79 -15.87
C ILE A 315 -0.99 -4.23 -14.41
N ILE A 316 -0.37 -5.37 -14.16
CA ILE A 316 -0.05 -5.87 -12.82
C ILE A 316 1.47 -5.93 -12.70
N THR A 317 2.02 -5.30 -11.67
CA THR A 317 3.44 -5.46 -11.35
C THR A 317 3.62 -6.41 -10.18
N VAL A 318 4.72 -7.16 -10.18
CA VAL A 318 5.08 -8.10 -9.12
C VAL A 318 6.59 -8.26 -8.99
N GLY A 319 7.10 -8.20 -7.79
CA GLY A 319 8.51 -8.46 -7.50
C GLY A 319 8.81 -9.97 -7.33
N GLY A 320 9.93 -10.43 -7.86
CA GLY A 320 10.37 -11.83 -7.73
C GLY A 320 10.68 -12.23 -6.29
N PHE A 321 11.02 -11.26 -5.44
CA PHE A 321 11.28 -11.45 -4.02
C PHE A 321 10.09 -11.12 -3.12
N GLU A 322 8.91 -10.80 -3.68
CA GLU A 322 7.70 -10.57 -2.88
C GLU A 322 7.17 -11.84 -2.22
N CYS A 323 6.70 -11.69 -0.99
CA CYS A 323 5.91 -12.74 -0.33
C CYS A 323 4.55 -12.96 -1.03
N LEU A 324 3.94 -11.93 -1.58
CA LEU A 324 2.66 -11.97 -2.32
C LEU A 324 2.79 -12.49 -3.76
N ARG A 325 4.02 -12.79 -4.24
CA ARG A 325 4.32 -13.11 -5.65
C ARG A 325 3.43 -14.18 -6.24
N ASP A 326 3.34 -15.33 -5.61
CA ASP A 326 2.67 -16.50 -6.20
C ASP A 326 1.15 -16.25 -6.32
N ASP A 327 0.54 -15.63 -5.31
CA ASP A 327 -0.88 -15.25 -5.35
C ASP A 327 -1.14 -14.24 -6.50
N ILE A 328 -0.27 -13.23 -6.67
CA ILE A 328 -0.38 -12.25 -7.76
C ILE A 328 -0.25 -12.92 -9.13
N LEU A 329 0.71 -13.85 -9.29
CA LEU A 329 0.91 -14.58 -10.54
C LEU A 329 -0.30 -15.47 -10.87
N ASP A 330 -0.88 -16.12 -9.88
CA ASP A 330 -2.08 -16.94 -10.07
C ASP A 330 -3.30 -16.07 -10.41
N PHE A 331 -3.45 -14.92 -9.77
CA PHE A 331 -4.49 -13.96 -10.13
C PHE A 331 -4.34 -13.41 -11.56
N ALA A 332 -3.11 -13.07 -11.97
CA ALA A 332 -2.84 -12.61 -13.34
C ALA A 332 -3.24 -13.66 -14.39
N LYS A 333 -2.98 -14.95 -14.11
CA LYS A 333 -3.44 -16.05 -14.98
C LYS A 333 -4.97 -16.13 -15.08
N MET A 334 -5.70 -15.81 -14.01
CA MET A 334 -7.17 -15.84 -14.01
C MET A 334 -7.77 -14.74 -14.92
N ILE A 335 -7.19 -13.54 -14.94
CA ILE A 335 -7.65 -12.44 -15.80
C ILE A 335 -7.25 -12.70 -17.26
N CYS A 336 -6.10 -13.34 -17.51
CA CYS A 336 -5.53 -13.55 -18.85
C CYS A 336 -6.12 -14.76 -19.58
N THR A 337 -7.36 -15.16 -19.33
CA THR A 337 -7.94 -16.30 -20.05
C THR A 337 -8.13 -15.97 -21.53
N PRO A 338 -7.65 -16.84 -22.48
CA PRO A 338 -7.64 -16.56 -23.91
C PRO A 338 -9.01 -16.35 -24.59
N ALA A 339 -10.08 -16.65 -23.87
CA ALA A 339 -11.44 -16.63 -24.40
C ALA A 339 -12.04 -15.21 -24.54
N ASP A 340 -11.45 -14.18 -23.92
CA ASP A 340 -11.94 -12.81 -23.97
C ASP A 340 -10.86 -11.82 -24.36
N LYS A 341 -10.86 -11.44 -25.63
CA LYS A 341 -9.99 -10.40 -26.19
C LYS A 341 -10.38 -8.96 -25.80
N LYS A 342 -11.33 -8.76 -24.86
CA LYS A 342 -11.78 -7.42 -24.48
C LYS A 342 -10.78 -6.67 -23.62
N THR A 343 -10.19 -7.33 -22.64
CA THR A 343 -9.22 -6.72 -21.71
C THR A 343 -7.79 -7.15 -22.08
N SER A 344 -6.90 -6.20 -22.33
CA SER A 344 -5.47 -6.50 -22.46
C SER A 344 -4.82 -6.56 -21.09
N LEU A 345 -4.03 -7.59 -20.81
CA LEU A 345 -3.25 -7.71 -19.58
C LEU A 345 -1.76 -7.67 -19.87
N THR A 346 -1.06 -6.78 -19.19
CA THR A 346 0.41 -6.75 -19.08
C THR A 346 0.81 -7.21 -17.70
N LEU A 347 1.67 -8.22 -17.59
CA LEU A 347 2.29 -8.64 -16.34
C LEU A 347 3.76 -8.23 -16.35
N ALA A 348 4.13 -7.29 -15.49
CA ALA A 348 5.50 -6.83 -15.31
C ALA A 348 6.10 -7.48 -14.06
N GLN A 349 7.05 -8.39 -14.24
CA GLN A 349 7.72 -9.09 -13.14
C GLN A 349 9.18 -8.66 -13.03
N GLY A 350 9.53 -8.03 -11.90
CA GLY A 350 10.91 -7.69 -11.57
C GLY A 350 11.64 -8.88 -10.92
N LYS A 351 12.78 -9.27 -11.47
CA LYS A 351 13.49 -10.51 -11.09
C LYS A 351 13.84 -10.59 -9.60
N THR A 352 14.34 -9.51 -9.03
CA THR A 352 14.84 -9.47 -7.64
C THR A 352 14.17 -8.37 -6.80
N GLU A 353 13.05 -7.85 -7.25
CA GLU A 353 12.33 -6.77 -6.59
C GLU A 353 11.48 -7.30 -5.43
N VAL A 354 11.34 -6.49 -4.39
CA VAL A 354 10.48 -6.73 -3.24
C VAL A 354 9.13 -6.03 -3.42
N HIS A 355 8.24 -6.19 -2.45
CA HIS A 355 6.91 -5.62 -2.43
C HIS A 355 6.91 -4.10 -2.68
N VAL A 356 6.15 -3.64 -3.67
CA VAL A 356 6.03 -2.22 -4.06
C VAL A 356 7.41 -1.54 -4.24
N GLN A 357 8.37 -2.21 -4.87
CA GLN A 357 9.73 -1.70 -5.10
C GLN A 357 9.78 -0.29 -5.69
N PRO A 358 8.92 0.11 -6.65
CA PRO A 358 8.93 1.47 -7.19
C PRO A 358 8.86 2.57 -6.14
N ALA A 359 8.06 2.37 -5.08
CA ALA A 359 7.92 3.35 -4.01
C ALA A 359 9.19 3.44 -3.13
N ILE A 360 9.87 2.32 -2.90
CA ILE A 360 11.13 2.28 -2.15
C ILE A 360 12.21 3.04 -2.91
N ASP A 361 12.34 2.80 -4.21
CA ASP A 361 13.35 3.43 -5.04
C ASP A 361 13.14 4.94 -5.14
N LYS A 362 11.89 5.39 -5.30
CA LYS A 362 11.54 6.81 -5.27
C LYS A 362 11.91 7.48 -3.95
N ALA A 363 11.56 6.87 -2.82
CA ALA A 363 11.86 7.40 -1.50
C ALA A 363 13.37 7.53 -1.23
N LEU A 364 14.19 6.69 -1.85
CA LEU A 364 15.63 6.63 -1.66
C LEU A 364 16.44 7.36 -2.74
N GLY A 365 15.79 7.82 -3.81
CA GLY A 365 16.43 8.44 -4.96
C GLY A 365 17.26 7.44 -5.79
N PHE A 366 16.82 6.18 -5.87
CA PHE A 366 17.42 5.19 -6.76
C PHE A 366 16.86 5.28 -8.18
N PRO A 367 17.59 4.78 -9.18
CA PRO A 367 17.06 4.60 -10.53
C PRO A 367 15.79 3.75 -10.52
N PRO A 368 14.89 3.95 -11.51
CA PRO A 368 13.69 3.12 -11.65
C PRO A 368 14.03 1.64 -11.74
N CYS A 369 13.34 0.80 -10.96
CA CYS A 369 13.42 -0.65 -11.08
C CYS A 369 12.69 -1.16 -12.34
N GLU A 370 12.89 -2.43 -12.68
CA GLU A 370 12.36 -3.06 -13.89
C GLU A 370 10.82 -2.96 -13.97
N THR A 371 10.11 -3.26 -12.89
CA THR A 371 8.65 -3.15 -12.86
C THR A 371 8.17 -1.72 -13.04
N PHE A 372 8.91 -0.71 -12.54
CA PHE A 372 8.53 0.68 -12.71
C PHE A 372 8.76 1.19 -14.13
N VAL A 373 9.84 0.77 -14.79
CA VAL A 373 10.07 1.07 -16.22
C VAL A 373 8.92 0.50 -17.06
N ASN A 374 8.60 -0.78 -16.89
CA ASN A 374 7.49 -1.42 -17.60
C ASN A 374 6.14 -0.75 -17.31
N LEU A 375 5.92 -0.28 -16.07
CA LEU A 375 4.71 0.45 -15.72
C LEU A 375 4.63 1.80 -16.45
N LEU A 376 5.73 2.54 -16.52
CA LEU A 376 5.77 3.82 -17.25
C LEU A 376 5.58 3.62 -18.76
N ASP A 377 6.17 2.57 -19.34
CA ASP A 377 5.98 2.24 -20.76
C ASP A 377 4.51 1.91 -21.06
N TRP A 378 3.85 1.14 -20.19
CA TRP A 378 2.41 0.90 -20.30
C TRP A 378 1.60 2.20 -20.18
N CYS A 379 1.95 3.09 -19.25
CA CYS A 379 1.32 4.41 -19.10
C CYS A 379 1.46 5.25 -20.38
N HIS A 380 2.65 5.28 -21.00
CA HIS A 380 2.87 5.96 -22.28
C HIS A 380 1.99 5.35 -23.39
N GLY A 381 1.83 4.03 -23.40
CA GLY A 381 0.94 3.34 -24.36
C GLY A 381 -0.52 3.78 -24.26
N LEU A 382 -1.00 4.09 -23.04
CA LEU A 382 -2.36 4.62 -22.86
C LEU A 382 -2.55 6.04 -23.42
N ARG A 383 -1.50 6.83 -23.54
CA ARG A 383 -1.57 8.20 -24.08
C ARG A 383 -1.85 8.21 -25.58
N SER A 384 -1.39 7.18 -26.28
CA SER A 384 -1.41 7.10 -27.76
C SER A 384 -2.67 6.44 -28.32
N GLY A 385 -3.50 5.84 -27.50
CA GLY A 385 -4.75 5.16 -27.85
C GLY A 385 -5.96 5.84 -27.23
#